data_6e79f3342ef132e7cf16610ff0a91869
#
_entry.id   6e79f3342ef132e7cf16610ff0a91869
#
_cell.length_a   1.000
_cell.length_b   1.000
_cell.length_c   1.000
_cell.angle_alpha   90.00
_cell.angle_beta   90.00
_cell.angle_gamma   90.00
#
_symmetry.space_group_name_H-M   'P 1'
#
loop_
_entity.id
_entity.type
_entity.pdbx_description
1 polymer ?
#
loop_
_entity_poly.entity_id
_entity_poly.type
_entity_poly.pdbx_seq_one_letter_code
_entity_poly.pdbx_strand_id
1 'polypeptide(L)'
;AVETWPYTGIPPNPQSWLYTVAQNKALNILKREKIFSEKIIQNNIALHEIEPEQFTDFSASNISDSQLRMIFTICNPIISNDAQICLALRILGGLGQNEIASALLTNKENVHKKIQRAKAKLKTEDLELDFSNEILLKSRLENVLKIIYLIFTEGYYSESGKNLIREDLCVEAMNLTYLLLKNPRTNTHKVNALMALMCFYVSRQNARLGVDGEIILLEEQDCSLWNQELIEKGFFYLQKASGWPEKSTYYIEAS
;
A
#
# COMPACT_ATOMS: atom_id res chain seq x y z
N ALA A 1 -5.22 -19.30 8.34
CA ALA A 1 -6.63 -19.08 8.02
C ALA A 1 -7.21 -20.29 7.29
N VAL A 2 -6.80 -20.55 6.05
CA VAL A 2 -7.36 -21.66 5.22
C VAL A 2 -7.28 -23.02 5.91
N GLU A 3 -6.18 -23.32 6.61
CA GLU A 3 -5.96 -24.59 7.32
C GLU A 3 -6.55 -24.61 8.73
N THR A 4 -6.78 -23.47 9.36
CA THR A 4 -7.11 -23.38 10.79
C THR A 4 -8.58 -23.03 11.02
N TRP A 5 -9.08 -22.00 10.32
CA TRP A 5 -10.44 -21.49 10.53
C TRP A 5 -11.57 -22.47 10.23
N PRO A 6 -11.45 -23.44 9.28
CA PRO A 6 -12.47 -24.46 9.08
C PRO A 6 -12.70 -25.33 10.33
N TYR A 7 -11.70 -25.45 11.22
CA TYR A 7 -11.76 -26.29 12.42
C TYR A 7 -12.01 -25.50 13.70
N THR A 8 -11.50 -24.26 13.78
CA THR A 8 -11.53 -23.44 15.02
C THR A 8 -12.51 -22.29 14.97
N GLY A 9 -13.13 -22.05 13.79
CA GLY A 9 -13.95 -20.87 13.53
C GLY A 9 -13.11 -19.62 13.24
N ILE A 10 -13.78 -18.58 12.73
CA ILE A 10 -13.16 -17.29 12.46
C ILE A 10 -12.94 -16.57 13.80
N PRO A 11 -11.71 -16.09 14.11
CA PRO A 11 -11.45 -15.39 15.36
C PRO A 11 -12.19 -14.05 15.43
N PRO A 12 -12.44 -13.52 16.64
CA PRO A 12 -13.16 -12.24 16.82
C PRO A 12 -12.52 -11.06 16.09
N ASN A 13 -11.20 -11.07 15.91
CA ASN A 13 -10.46 -10.11 15.10
C ASN A 13 -9.59 -10.84 14.07
N PRO A 14 -10.13 -11.13 12.87
CA PRO A 14 -9.42 -11.88 11.84
C PRO A 14 -8.15 -11.19 11.33
N GLN A 15 -8.16 -9.87 11.25
CA GLN A 15 -7.00 -9.09 10.78
C GLN A 15 -5.83 -9.19 11.75
N SER A 16 -6.07 -8.98 13.05
CA SER A 16 -5.02 -9.14 14.08
C SER A 16 -4.46 -10.56 14.11
N TRP A 17 -5.32 -11.57 13.98
CA TRP A 17 -4.88 -12.96 13.93
C TRP A 17 -3.97 -13.24 12.71
N LEU A 18 -4.36 -12.77 11.52
CA LEU A 18 -3.56 -12.92 10.30
C LEU A 18 -2.20 -12.23 10.43
N TYR A 19 -2.18 -11.02 11.00
CA TYR A 19 -0.97 -10.25 11.23
C TYR A 19 -0.01 -10.97 12.19
N THR A 20 -0.54 -11.47 13.32
CA THR A 20 0.22 -12.26 14.30
C THR A 20 0.84 -13.49 13.67
N VAL A 21 0.06 -14.26 12.91
CA VAL A 21 0.55 -15.48 12.25
C VAL A 21 1.62 -15.15 11.20
N ALA A 22 1.43 -14.10 10.42
CA ALA A 22 2.40 -13.67 9.42
C ALA A 22 3.73 -13.23 10.07
N GLN A 23 3.65 -12.43 11.13
CA GLN A 23 4.82 -11.96 11.88
C GLN A 23 5.56 -13.13 12.52
N ASN A 24 4.86 -14.04 13.19
CA ASN A 24 5.48 -15.21 13.80
C ASN A 24 6.16 -16.13 12.77
N LYS A 25 5.54 -16.30 11.60
CA LYS A 25 6.17 -17.04 10.49
C LYS A 25 7.45 -16.34 10.00
N ALA A 26 7.41 -15.02 9.83
CA ALA A 26 8.58 -14.23 9.41
C ALA A 26 9.70 -14.32 10.45
N LEU A 27 9.41 -14.13 11.72
CA LEU A 27 10.39 -14.27 12.81
C LEU A 27 10.99 -15.67 12.87
N ASN A 28 10.18 -16.72 12.68
CA ASN A 28 10.67 -18.09 12.65
C ASN A 28 11.62 -18.36 11.46
N ILE A 29 11.34 -17.75 10.30
CA ILE A 29 12.23 -17.84 9.14
C ILE A 29 13.57 -17.14 9.45
N LEU A 30 13.51 -15.91 9.96
CA LEU A 30 14.71 -15.14 10.35
C LEU A 30 15.54 -15.86 11.41
N LYS A 31 14.90 -16.43 12.45
CA LYS A 31 15.57 -17.25 13.45
C LYS A 31 16.26 -18.47 12.83
N ARG A 32 15.60 -19.17 11.91
CA ARG A 32 16.20 -20.31 11.20
C ARG A 32 17.38 -19.90 10.32
N GLU A 33 17.25 -18.79 9.57
CA GLU A 33 18.36 -18.26 8.75
C GLU A 33 19.54 -17.83 9.63
N LYS A 34 19.30 -17.20 10.79
CA LYS A 34 20.34 -16.82 11.75
C LYS A 34 21.04 -18.06 12.34
N ILE A 35 20.28 -19.03 12.81
CA ILE A 35 20.83 -20.31 13.34
C ILE A 35 21.60 -21.04 12.25
N PHE A 36 21.13 -21.04 11.01
CA PHE A 36 21.84 -21.68 9.90
C PHE A 36 23.16 -20.98 9.58
N SER A 37 23.17 -19.63 9.53
CA SER A 37 24.41 -18.86 9.30
C SER A 37 25.41 -19.01 10.46
N GLU A 38 24.95 -19.01 11.70
CA GLU A 38 25.80 -19.19 12.88
C GLU A 38 26.37 -20.61 12.97
N LYS A 39 25.62 -21.64 12.60
CA LYS A 39 26.11 -23.04 12.57
C LYS A 39 27.14 -23.32 11.47
N ILE A 40 27.09 -22.57 10.37
CA ILE A 40 28.07 -22.70 9.29
C ILE A 40 29.36 -21.93 9.60
N ILE A 41 29.27 -20.81 10.37
CA ILE A 41 30.41 -19.93 10.62
C ILE A 41 31.16 -20.25 11.89
N GLN A 42 30.55 -20.87 12.90
CA GLN A 42 31.26 -21.21 14.16
C GLN A 42 30.76 -22.52 14.78
N ASN A 43 31.64 -23.51 14.82
CA ASN A 43 31.62 -24.55 15.85
C ASN A 43 31.94 -23.89 17.21
N ASN A 44 30.99 -23.93 18.14
CA ASN A 44 31.00 -23.40 19.50
C ASN A 44 30.60 -21.94 19.69
N ILE A 45 29.32 -21.73 20.06
CA ILE A 45 28.95 -20.80 21.14
C ILE A 45 27.54 -21.16 21.62
N ALA A 46 27.35 -21.16 22.93
CA ALA A 46 26.12 -21.49 23.66
C ALA A 46 24.92 -20.67 23.21
N LEU A 47 23.79 -21.35 23.09
CA LEU A 47 22.47 -20.75 22.91
C LEU A 47 22.17 -19.79 24.07
N HIS A 48 22.33 -18.50 23.86
CA HIS A 48 21.62 -17.52 24.67
C HIS A 48 20.17 -17.57 24.23
N GLU A 49 19.29 -17.95 25.13
CA GLU A 49 17.86 -17.83 25.01
C GLU A 49 17.57 -16.35 24.71
N ILE A 50 17.17 -16.09 23.48
CA ILE A 50 16.57 -14.79 23.14
C ILE A 50 15.18 -14.86 23.76
N GLU A 51 15.01 -14.14 24.87
CA GLU A 51 13.68 -13.93 25.45
C GLU A 51 12.71 -13.45 24.34
N PRO A 52 11.46 -13.94 24.35
CA PRO A 52 10.45 -13.43 23.45
C PRO A 52 10.19 -11.97 23.84
N GLU A 53 10.85 -11.04 23.15
CA GLU A 53 10.54 -9.63 23.29
C GLU A 53 9.04 -9.43 23.11
N GLN A 54 8.47 -8.91 24.17
CA GLN A 54 7.19 -8.25 24.34
C GLN A 54 6.12 -8.60 23.30
N PHE A 55 5.04 -9.20 23.78
CA PHE A 55 3.78 -9.32 23.05
C PHE A 55 3.48 -7.99 22.39
N THR A 56 3.72 -7.91 21.08
CA THR A 56 3.36 -6.76 20.29
C THR A 56 1.86 -6.60 20.40
N ASP A 57 1.44 -5.47 20.94
CA ASP A 57 0.03 -5.09 20.99
C ASP A 57 -0.48 -4.98 19.55
N PHE A 58 -1.36 -5.90 19.14
CA PHE A 58 -2.01 -5.93 17.84
C PHE A 58 -3.26 -5.04 17.82
N SER A 59 -3.21 -3.92 18.54
CA SER A 59 -4.23 -2.88 18.39
C SER A 59 -4.29 -2.37 16.95
N ALA A 60 -5.45 -1.85 16.56
CA ALA A 60 -5.64 -1.28 15.23
C ALA A 60 -4.65 -0.14 14.94
N SER A 61 -4.20 0.59 15.97
CA SER A 61 -3.17 1.64 15.85
C SER A 61 -1.81 1.06 15.47
N ASN A 62 -1.35 -0.02 16.13
CA ASN A 62 -0.05 -0.64 15.85
C ASN A 62 0.00 -1.30 14.47
N ILE A 63 -1.13 -1.87 14.01
CA ILE A 63 -1.24 -2.38 12.63
C ILE A 63 -1.13 -1.23 11.63
N SER A 64 -1.83 -0.13 11.86
CA SER A 64 -1.79 1.07 11.03
C SER A 64 -0.37 1.67 10.96
N ASP A 65 0.32 1.76 12.09
CA ASP A 65 1.70 2.25 12.16
C ASP A 65 2.66 1.33 11.40
N SER A 66 2.45 0.02 11.48
CA SER A 66 3.25 -0.96 10.75
C SER A 66 3.06 -0.86 9.23
N GLN A 67 1.83 -0.66 8.77
CA GLN A 67 1.53 -0.44 7.34
C GLN A 67 2.16 0.87 6.84
N LEU A 68 2.06 1.93 7.64
CA LEU A 68 2.68 3.21 7.32
C LEU A 68 4.21 3.08 7.23
N ARG A 69 4.85 2.42 8.20
CA ARG A 69 6.29 2.13 8.15
C ARG A 69 6.67 1.33 6.91
N MET A 70 5.88 0.33 6.55
CA MET A 70 6.16 -0.51 5.38
C MET A 70 6.15 0.30 4.08
N ILE A 71 5.14 1.17 3.85
CA ILE A 71 5.10 1.99 2.63
C ILE A 71 6.28 2.97 2.56
N PHE A 72 6.65 3.61 3.67
CA PHE A 72 7.80 4.50 3.71
C PHE A 72 9.14 3.75 3.55
N THR A 73 9.24 2.50 4.02
CA THR A 73 10.40 1.64 3.79
C THR A 73 10.55 1.30 2.32
N ILE A 74 9.46 0.94 1.65
CA ILE A 74 9.44 0.67 0.20
C ILE A 74 9.86 1.92 -0.59
N CYS A 75 9.44 3.11 -0.15
CA CYS A 75 9.78 4.40 -0.77
C CYS A 75 11.14 4.96 -0.34
N ASN A 76 12.09 4.10 0.04
CA ASN A 76 13.44 4.52 0.41
C ASN A 76 14.24 4.92 -0.85
N PRO A 77 14.90 6.10 -0.85
CA PRO A 77 15.68 6.59 -1.99
C PRO A 77 16.91 5.73 -2.35
N ILE A 78 17.29 4.78 -1.50
CA ILE A 78 18.37 3.83 -1.80
C ILE A 78 18.05 2.93 -3.00
N ILE A 79 16.78 2.70 -3.28
CA ILE A 79 16.31 1.98 -4.47
C ILE A 79 15.68 2.96 -5.47
N SER A 80 15.84 2.67 -6.77
CA SER A 80 15.29 3.53 -7.82
C SER A 80 13.76 3.62 -7.76
N ASN A 81 13.20 4.73 -8.23
CA ASN A 81 11.75 4.94 -8.26
C ASN A 81 10.99 3.79 -8.94
N ASP A 82 11.49 3.29 -10.07
CA ASP A 82 10.89 2.15 -10.75
C ASP A 82 10.88 0.88 -9.87
N ALA A 83 11.93 0.66 -9.08
CA ALA A 83 12.00 -0.49 -8.18
C ALA A 83 11.07 -0.31 -6.99
N GLN A 84 10.90 0.93 -6.49
CA GLN A 84 9.91 1.27 -5.46
C GLN A 84 8.49 0.96 -5.96
N ILE A 85 8.16 1.39 -7.17
CA ILE A 85 6.85 1.13 -7.81
C ILE A 85 6.61 -0.38 -7.95
N CYS A 86 7.55 -1.13 -8.55
CA CYS A 86 7.43 -2.58 -8.71
C CYS A 86 7.24 -3.30 -7.36
N LEU A 87 7.98 -2.87 -6.33
CA LEU A 87 7.92 -3.48 -5.01
C LEU A 87 6.61 -3.15 -4.29
N ALA A 88 6.13 -1.92 -4.41
CA ALA A 88 4.87 -1.48 -3.83
C ALA A 88 3.67 -2.17 -4.47
N LEU A 89 3.58 -2.22 -5.80
CA LEU A 89 2.54 -2.95 -6.51
C LEU A 89 2.53 -4.45 -6.13
N ARG A 90 3.73 -5.03 -5.88
CA ARG A 90 3.84 -6.43 -5.45
C ARG A 90 3.40 -6.65 -4.01
N ILE A 91 3.79 -5.77 -3.07
CA ILE A 91 3.61 -5.97 -1.63
C ILE A 91 2.28 -5.39 -1.15
N LEU A 92 1.95 -4.18 -1.57
CA LEU A 92 0.74 -3.45 -1.15
C LEU A 92 -0.43 -3.80 -2.05
N GLY A 93 -0.23 -3.78 -3.37
CA GLY A 93 -1.27 -4.12 -4.35
C GLY A 93 -1.48 -5.63 -4.55
N GLY A 94 -0.60 -6.48 -4.03
CA GLY A 94 -0.70 -7.94 -4.20
C GLY A 94 -0.55 -8.44 -5.64
N LEU A 95 -0.16 -7.57 -6.59
CA LEU A 95 -0.11 -7.91 -8.02
C LEU A 95 0.95 -8.98 -8.33
N GLY A 96 0.64 -9.84 -9.29
CA GLY A 96 1.59 -10.76 -9.90
C GLY A 96 2.64 -10.04 -10.76
N GLN A 97 3.77 -10.70 -11.05
CA GLN A 97 4.82 -10.09 -11.87
C GLN A 97 4.36 -9.79 -13.31
N ASN A 98 3.43 -10.59 -13.84
CA ASN A 98 2.86 -10.35 -15.17
C ASN A 98 1.95 -9.12 -15.18
N GLU A 99 1.11 -8.97 -14.14
CA GLU A 99 0.23 -7.80 -13.96
C GLU A 99 1.05 -6.52 -13.81
N ILE A 100 2.10 -6.55 -12.98
CA ILE A 100 3.03 -5.41 -12.82
C ILE A 100 3.71 -5.08 -14.16
N ALA A 101 4.12 -6.09 -14.92
CA ALA A 101 4.76 -5.88 -16.21
C ALA A 101 3.80 -5.22 -17.22
N SER A 102 2.54 -5.63 -17.23
CA SER A 102 1.47 -5.03 -18.04
C SER A 102 1.21 -3.58 -17.62
N ALA A 103 0.99 -3.34 -16.32
CA ALA A 103 0.71 -2.01 -15.77
C ALA A 103 1.83 -0.98 -16.04
N LEU A 104 3.08 -1.45 -16.06
CA LEU A 104 4.25 -0.59 -16.28
C LEU A 104 4.80 -0.65 -17.71
N LEU A 105 4.08 -1.24 -18.65
CA LEU A 105 4.47 -1.41 -20.07
C LEU A 105 5.90 -1.97 -20.21
N THR A 106 6.23 -3.00 -19.44
CA THR A 106 7.55 -3.65 -19.39
C THR A 106 7.43 -5.16 -19.46
N ASN A 107 8.54 -5.90 -19.37
CA ASN A 107 8.50 -7.36 -19.33
C ASN A 107 8.68 -7.93 -17.90
N LYS A 108 8.23 -9.17 -17.71
CA LYS A 108 8.26 -9.90 -16.42
C LYS A 108 9.68 -10.02 -15.86
N GLU A 109 10.68 -10.27 -16.72
CA GLU A 109 12.08 -10.45 -16.33
C GLU A 109 12.65 -9.15 -15.73
N ASN A 110 12.30 -7.99 -16.30
CA ASN A 110 12.70 -6.70 -15.78
C ASN A 110 12.05 -6.43 -14.41
N VAL A 111 10.76 -6.70 -14.27
CA VAL A 111 10.05 -6.60 -12.99
C VAL A 111 10.69 -7.49 -11.94
N HIS A 112 10.96 -8.76 -12.29
CA HIS A 112 11.61 -9.71 -11.39
C HIS A 112 12.97 -9.20 -10.91
N LYS A 113 13.85 -8.77 -11.85
CA LYS A 113 15.18 -8.23 -11.55
C LYS A 113 15.11 -6.98 -10.66
N LYS A 114 14.16 -6.06 -10.94
CA LYS A 114 13.97 -4.83 -10.14
C LYS A 114 13.57 -5.19 -8.72
N ILE A 115 12.59 -6.08 -8.53
CA ILE A 115 12.12 -6.53 -7.21
C ILE A 115 13.24 -7.22 -6.43
N GLN A 116 13.97 -8.14 -7.05
CA GLN A 116 15.07 -8.86 -6.38
C GLN A 116 16.19 -7.92 -5.93
N ARG A 117 16.63 -7.00 -6.80
CA ARG A 117 17.66 -6.01 -6.46
C ARG A 117 17.19 -5.07 -5.36
N ALA A 118 15.93 -4.62 -5.40
CA ALA A 118 15.35 -3.76 -4.36
C ALA A 118 15.35 -4.47 -3.01
N LYS A 119 14.86 -5.72 -2.95
CA LYS A 119 14.86 -6.51 -1.72
C LYS A 119 16.26 -6.73 -1.17
N ALA A 120 17.24 -7.04 -2.03
CA ALA A 120 18.62 -7.22 -1.60
C ALA A 120 19.19 -5.94 -0.98
N LYS A 121 18.99 -4.77 -1.61
CA LYS A 121 19.44 -3.49 -1.06
C LYS A 121 18.75 -3.13 0.24
N LEU A 122 17.42 -3.31 0.33
CA LEU A 122 16.68 -3.03 1.55
C LEU A 122 17.07 -3.96 2.71
N LYS A 123 17.57 -5.17 2.43
CA LYS A 123 18.04 -6.12 3.46
C LYS A 123 19.41 -5.76 4.06
N THR A 124 20.26 -5.07 3.30
CA THR A 124 21.63 -4.72 3.72
C THR A 124 21.73 -3.43 4.51
N GLU A 125 20.70 -2.62 4.50
CA GLU A 125 20.66 -1.31 5.15
C GLU A 125 19.89 -1.39 6.47
N ASP A 126 20.38 -0.66 7.46
CA ASP A 126 19.63 -0.41 8.68
C ASP A 126 18.50 0.59 8.35
N LEU A 127 17.30 0.06 8.16
CA LEU A 127 16.15 0.81 7.67
C LEU A 127 15.35 1.43 8.81
N GLU A 128 15.99 1.85 9.91
CA GLU A 128 15.27 2.62 10.91
C GLU A 128 14.66 3.87 10.26
N LEU A 129 13.35 3.88 10.19
CA LEU A 129 12.58 5.03 9.75
C LEU A 129 12.55 6.04 10.88
N ASP A 130 13.46 6.99 10.82
CA ASP A 130 13.38 8.16 11.66
C ASP A 130 12.30 9.12 11.14
N PHE A 131 11.07 8.95 11.66
CA PHE A 131 9.97 9.89 11.39
C PHE A 131 10.21 11.28 11.97
N SER A 132 11.28 11.48 12.77
CA SER A 132 11.60 12.82 13.31
C SER A 132 12.23 13.73 12.26
N ASN A 133 12.86 13.17 11.22
CA ASN A 133 13.45 13.96 10.13
C ASN A 133 12.39 14.40 9.11
N GLU A 134 11.87 15.62 9.29
CA GLU A 134 10.81 16.17 8.43
C GLU A 134 11.20 16.30 6.96
N ILE A 135 12.46 16.63 6.66
CA ILE A 135 12.94 16.80 5.27
C ILE A 135 12.88 15.47 4.54
N LEU A 136 13.38 14.42 5.20
CA LEU A 136 13.37 13.06 4.66
C LEU A 136 11.93 12.54 4.52
N LEU A 137 11.09 12.81 5.51
CA LEU A 137 9.68 12.41 5.48
C LEU A 137 8.95 13.08 4.31
N LYS A 138 9.12 14.39 4.11
CA LYS A 138 8.49 15.12 3.00
C LYS A 138 8.95 14.61 1.64
N SER A 139 10.23 14.35 1.44
CA SER A 139 10.75 13.83 0.17
C SER A 139 10.23 12.43 -0.14
N ARG A 140 10.12 11.57 0.88
CA ARG A 140 9.54 10.22 0.71
C ARG A 140 8.03 10.27 0.50
N LEU A 141 7.32 11.21 1.13
CA LEU A 141 5.87 11.34 1.00
C LEU A 141 5.45 11.59 -0.45
N GLU A 142 6.22 12.36 -1.22
CA GLU A 142 5.94 12.56 -2.66
C GLU A 142 5.95 11.24 -3.44
N ASN A 143 6.90 10.36 -3.16
CA ASN A 143 6.98 9.04 -3.78
C ASN A 143 5.86 8.11 -3.29
N VAL A 144 5.52 8.18 -2.00
CA VAL A 144 4.38 7.44 -1.43
C VAL A 144 3.10 7.81 -2.15
N LEU A 145 2.82 9.11 -2.33
CA LEU A 145 1.61 9.57 -3.02
C LEU A 145 1.56 9.10 -4.47
N LYS A 146 2.68 9.17 -5.20
CA LYS A 146 2.76 8.64 -6.57
C LYS A 146 2.46 7.16 -6.64
N ILE A 147 2.98 6.38 -5.70
CA ILE A 147 2.75 4.94 -5.64
C ILE A 147 1.29 4.62 -5.33
N ILE A 148 0.70 5.31 -4.36
CA ILE A 148 -0.72 5.14 -4.02
C ILE A 148 -1.60 5.51 -5.23
N TYR A 149 -1.29 6.61 -5.91
CA TYR A 149 -2.01 7.01 -7.12
C TYR A 149 -1.90 5.95 -8.23
N LEU A 150 -0.72 5.35 -8.43
CA LEU A 150 -0.54 4.26 -9.41
C LEU A 150 -1.32 3.00 -9.03
N ILE A 151 -1.36 2.62 -7.75
CA ILE A 151 -2.20 1.50 -7.28
C ILE A 151 -3.68 1.80 -7.59
N PHE A 152 -4.11 3.02 -7.32
CA PHE A 152 -5.48 3.46 -7.57
C PHE A 152 -5.83 3.43 -9.05
N THR A 153 -4.98 4.00 -9.91
CA THR A 153 -5.21 4.03 -11.36
C THR A 153 -5.21 2.64 -11.97
N GLU A 154 -4.35 1.74 -11.52
CA GLU A 154 -4.37 0.33 -11.92
C GLU A 154 -5.68 -0.35 -11.50
N GLY A 155 -6.22 -0.03 -10.32
CA GLY A 155 -7.51 -0.53 -9.88
C GLY A 155 -8.69 0.04 -10.70
N TYR A 156 -8.61 1.31 -11.02
CA TYR A 156 -9.70 2.03 -11.69
C TYR A 156 -9.73 1.82 -13.21
N TYR A 157 -8.56 1.61 -13.87
CA TYR A 157 -8.40 1.47 -15.32
C TYR A 157 -7.79 0.12 -15.73
N SER A 158 -7.93 -0.93 -14.92
CA SER A 158 -7.26 -2.20 -15.19
C SER A 158 -7.61 -2.76 -16.58
N GLU A 159 -6.59 -2.90 -17.42
CA GLU A 159 -6.70 -3.61 -18.70
C GLU A 159 -6.30 -5.09 -18.59
N SER A 160 -5.71 -5.50 -17.45
CA SER A 160 -4.99 -6.76 -17.30
C SER A 160 -5.81 -7.93 -16.78
N GLY A 161 -7.14 -7.88 -16.81
CA GLY A 161 -7.96 -8.97 -16.27
C GLY A 161 -9.33 -9.12 -16.92
N LYS A 162 -10.02 -10.20 -16.52
CA LYS A 162 -11.42 -10.44 -16.91
C LYS A 162 -12.39 -9.38 -16.37
N ASN A 163 -11.94 -8.58 -15.39
CA ASN A 163 -12.68 -7.49 -14.80
C ASN A 163 -11.99 -6.17 -15.13
N LEU A 164 -12.67 -5.27 -15.81
CA LEU A 164 -12.23 -3.92 -16.16
C LEU A 164 -11.93 -3.04 -14.95
N ILE A 165 -12.46 -3.36 -13.77
CA ILE A 165 -12.28 -2.61 -12.54
C ILE A 165 -11.82 -3.59 -11.45
N ARG A 166 -10.72 -3.25 -10.77
CA ARG A 166 -10.22 -3.94 -9.59
C ARG A 166 -10.52 -3.10 -8.35
N GLU A 167 -11.71 -3.27 -7.81
CA GLU A 167 -12.18 -2.53 -6.62
C GLU A 167 -11.26 -2.73 -5.41
N ASP A 168 -10.67 -3.93 -5.28
CA ASP A 168 -9.72 -4.26 -4.21
C ASP A 168 -8.53 -3.30 -4.17
N LEU A 169 -7.98 -2.92 -5.33
CA LEU A 169 -6.89 -1.96 -5.43
C LEU A 169 -7.33 -0.52 -5.14
N CYS A 170 -8.51 -0.13 -5.58
CA CYS A 170 -9.06 1.19 -5.25
C CYS A 170 -9.27 1.34 -3.75
N VAL A 171 -9.86 0.34 -3.10
CA VAL A 171 -10.05 0.30 -1.64
C VAL A 171 -8.72 0.34 -0.91
N GLU A 172 -7.72 -0.45 -1.34
CA GLU A 172 -6.40 -0.46 -0.71
C GLU A 172 -5.71 0.91 -0.83
N ALA A 173 -5.75 1.55 -2.00
CA ALA A 173 -5.19 2.89 -2.20
C ALA A 173 -5.86 3.93 -1.30
N MET A 174 -7.19 3.88 -1.17
CA MET A 174 -7.94 4.76 -0.26
C MET A 174 -7.58 4.50 1.20
N ASN A 175 -7.43 3.24 1.62
CA ASN A 175 -7.01 2.87 2.97
C ASN A 175 -5.61 3.40 3.28
N LEU A 176 -4.64 3.24 2.38
CA LEU A 176 -3.28 3.77 2.54
C LEU A 176 -3.29 5.30 2.65
N THR A 177 -4.09 5.98 1.83
CA THR A 177 -4.25 7.44 1.91
C THR A 177 -4.89 7.86 3.24
N TYR A 178 -5.86 7.10 3.74
CA TYR A 178 -6.48 7.35 5.04
C TYR A 178 -5.50 7.19 6.20
N LEU A 179 -4.58 6.22 6.14
CA LEU A 179 -3.50 6.10 7.13
C LEU A 179 -2.60 7.35 7.15
N LEU A 180 -2.27 7.89 5.96
CA LEU A 180 -1.52 9.15 5.87
C LEU A 180 -2.28 10.34 6.46
N LEU A 181 -3.61 10.40 6.27
CA LEU A 181 -4.46 11.46 6.84
C LEU A 181 -4.56 11.39 8.36
N LYS A 182 -4.52 10.19 8.95
CA LYS A 182 -4.56 10.00 10.41
C LYS A 182 -3.28 10.48 11.12
N ASN A 183 -2.15 10.45 10.44
CA ASN A 183 -0.89 10.85 11.04
C ASN A 183 -0.64 12.36 10.78
N PRO A 184 -0.52 13.20 11.84
CA PRO A 184 -0.35 14.65 11.71
C PRO A 184 0.86 15.08 10.86
N ARG A 185 1.92 14.25 10.83
CA ARG A 185 3.15 14.55 10.06
C ARG A 185 3.00 14.30 8.57
N THR A 186 2.09 13.42 8.17
CA THR A 186 1.84 13.09 6.77
C THR A 186 0.55 13.71 6.22
N ASN A 187 -0.33 14.24 7.10
CA ASN A 187 -1.57 14.89 6.69
C ASN A 187 -1.30 16.26 6.05
N THR A 188 -1.03 16.26 4.76
CA THR A 188 -0.73 17.45 3.97
C THR A 188 -1.88 17.77 2.99
N HIS A 189 -1.85 18.97 2.40
CA HIS A 189 -2.80 19.34 1.36
C HIS A 189 -2.79 18.38 0.17
N LYS A 190 -1.62 17.82 -0.21
CA LYS A 190 -1.48 16.86 -1.30
C LYS A 190 -2.17 15.53 -0.98
N VAL A 191 -2.08 15.07 0.27
CA VAL A 191 -2.75 13.84 0.74
C VAL A 191 -4.27 14.04 0.75
N ASN A 192 -4.74 15.21 1.21
CA ASN A 192 -6.16 15.54 1.15
C ASN A 192 -6.65 15.64 -0.30
N ALA A 193 -5.89 16.26 -1.20
CA ALA A 193 -6.22 16.32 -2.63
C ALA A 193 -6.31 14.93 -3.27
N LEU A 194 -5.36 14.05 -2.97
CA LEU A 194 -5.39 12.66 -3.48
C LEU A 194 -6.61 11.89 -2.97
N MET A 195 -6.98 12.06 -1.69
CA MET A 195 -8.20 11.43 -1.16
C MET A 195 -9.46 11.98 -1.83
N ALA A 196 -9.53 13.30 -2.05
CA ALA A 196 -10.65 13.91 -2.76
C ALA A 196 -10.83 13.33 -4.17
N LEU A 197 -9.73 13.25 -4.91
CA LEU A 197 -9.67 12.66 -6.24
C LEU A 197 -10.22 11.25 -6.26
N MET A 198 -9.72 10.38 -5.36
CA MET A 198 -10.18 8.99 -5.25
C MET A 198 -11.67 8.91 -4.91
N CYS A 199 -12.16 9.74 -3.99
CA CYS A 199 -13.57 9.79 -3.64
C CYS A 199 -14.45 10.11 -4.86
N PHE A 200 -14.08 11.11 -5.66
CA PHE A 200 -14.83 11.48 -6.86
C PHE A 200 -14.81 10.38 -7.93
N TYR A 201 -13.67 9.74 -8.14
CA TYR A 201 -13.58 8.64 -9.10
C TYR A 201 -14.42 7.43 -8.66
N VAL A 202 -14.28 7.00 -7.39
CA VAL A 202 -15.01 5.82 -6.89
C VAL A 202 -16.51 6.11 -6.75
N SER A 203 -16.92 7.37 -6.50
CA SER A 203 -18.34 7.72 -6.42
C SER A 203 -19.14 7.36 -7.68
N ARG A 204 -18.49 7.38 -8.85
CA ARG A 204 -19.09 7.10 -10.16
C ARG A 204 -18.97 5.64 -10.62
N GLN A 205 -18.33 4.79 -9.82
CA GLN A 205 -17.95 3.44 -10.25
C GLN A 205 -19.15 2.60 -10.73
N ASN A 206 -20.30 2.71 -10.06
CA ASN A 206 -21.51 1.97 -10.41
C ASN A 206 -22.15 2.45 -11.72
N ALA A 207 -21.91 3.70 -12.14
CA ALA A 207 -22.44 4.27 -13.38
C ALA A 207 -21.48 4.11 -14.57
N ARG A 208 -20.28 3.56 -14.32
CA ARG A 208 -19.19 3.54 -15.30
C ARG A 208 -19.24 2.36 -16.25
N LEU A 209 -19.86 1.27 -15.85
CA LEU A 209 -19.99 0.07 -16.67
C LEU A 209 -21.45 -0.14 -17.08
N GLY A 210 -21.66 -0.34 -18.38
CA GLY A 210 -22.93 -0.76 -18.93
C GLY A 210 -23.24 -2.22 -18.69
N VAL A 211 -24.42 -2.67 -19.11
CA VAL A 211 -24.92 -4.03 -18.89
C VAL A 211 -24.03 -5.07 -19.57
N ASP A 212 -23.43 -4.73 -20.70
CA ASP A 212 -22.55 -5.61 -21.48
C ASP A 212 -21.07 -5.45 -21.08
N GLY A 213 -20.79 -4.67 -20.02
CA GLY A 213 -19.43 -4.43 -19.50
C GLY A 213 -18.65 -3.36 -20.29
N GLU A 214 -19.27 -2.65 -21.21
CA GLU A 214 -18.68 -1.51 -21.89
C GLU A 214 -18.50 -0.30 -20.95
N ILE A 215 -17.49 0.51 -21.22
CA ILE A 215 -17.24 1.73 -20.44
C ILE A 215 -18.18 2.83 -20.92
N ILE A 216 -18.98 3.37 -19.99
CA ILE A 216 -19.87 4.51 -20.24
C ILE A 216 -19.08 5.80 -20.02
N LEU A 217 -19.10 6.70 -21.00
CA LEU A 217 -18.44 8.01 -20.91
C LEU A 217 -19.11 8.87 -19.83
N LEU A 218 -18.36 9.79 -19.23
CA LEU A 218 -18.84 10.62 -18.12
C LEU A 218 -20.16 11.34 -18.43
N GLU A 219 -20.28 11.86 -19.64
CA GLU A 219 -21.44 12.61 -20.11
C GLU A 219 -22.70 11.73 -20.29
N GLU A 220 -22.52 10.43 -20.43
CA GLU A 220 -23.58 9.44 -20.64
C GLU A 220 -23.93 8.66 -19.36
N GLN A 221 -23.22 8.89 -18.26
CA GLN A 221 -23.44 8.20 -17.01
C GLN A 221 -24.74 8.63 -16.33
N ASP A 222 -25.45 7.65 -15.77
CA ASP A 222 -26.60 7.93 -14.92
C ASP A 222 -26.13 8.44 -13.55
N CYS A 223 -26.27 9.75 -13.32
CA CYS A 223 -25.87 10.39 -12.07
C CYS A 223 -26.66 9.89 -10.84
N SER A 224 -27.82 9.26 -11.03
CA SER A 224 -28.58 8.66 -9.92
C SER A 224 -27.86 7.48 -9.27
N LEU A 225 -26.94 6.84 -9.98
CA LEU A 225 -26.10 5.73 -9.51
C LEU A 225 -24.84 6.21 -8.79
N TRP A 226 -24.57 7.52 -8.77
CA TRP A 226 -23.39 8.07 -8.11
C TRP A 226 -23.56 8.06 -6.60
N ASN A 227 -22.51 7.64 -5.90
CA ASN A 227 -22.49 7.58 -4.44
C ASN A 227 -22.32 8.99 -3.84
N GLN A 228 -23.43 9.56 -3.33
CA GLN A 228 -23.48 10.92 -2.78
C GLN A 228 -22.58 11.07 -1.55
N GLU A 229 -22.48 10.05 -0.69
CA GLU A 229 -21.62 10.09 0.49
C GLU A 229 -20.13 10.25 0.10
N LEU A 230 -19.70 9.56 -0.95
CA LEU A 230 -18.33 9.71 -1.46
C LEU A 230 -18.12 11.08 -2.12
N ILE A 231 -19.11 11.63 -2.77
CA ILE A 231 -19.03 12.99 -3.34
C ILE A 231 -18.87 14.02 -2.22
N GLU A 232 -19.66 13.93 -1.16
CA GLU A 232 -19.55 14.82 0.01
C GLU A 232 -18.18 14.71 0.69
N LYS A 233 -17.67 13.50 0.87
CA LYS A 233 -16.30 13.27 1.37
C LYS A 233 -15.25 13.85 0.43
N GLY A 234 -15.43 13.73 -0.87
CA GLY A 234 -14.56 14.34 -1.88
C GLY A 234 -14.49 15.86 -1.71
N PHE A 235 -15.61 16.53 -1.61
CA PHE A 235 -15.65 17.98 -1.37
C PHE A 235 -15.01 18.38 -0.03
N PHE A 236 -15.26 17.62 1.04
CA PHE A 236 -14.63 17.87 2.34
C PHE A 236 -13.10 17.85 2.26
N TYR A 237 -12.52 16.84 1.61
CA TYR A 237 -11.07 16.75 1.47
C TYR A 237 -10.52 17.78 0.47
N LEU A 238 -11.25 18.07 -0.60
CA LEU A 238 -10.86 19.09 -1.57
C LEU A 238 -10.81 20.48 -0.92
N GLN A 239 -11.79 20.80 -0.07
CA GLN A 239 -11.79 22.03 0.71
C GLN A 239 -10.59 22.13 1.63
N LYS A 240 -10.22 21.04 2.33
CA LYS A 240 -8.98 21.01 3.15
C LYS A 240 -7.72 21.24 2.33
N ALA A 241 -7.69 20.77 1.09
CA ALA A 241 -6.57 20.96 0.18
C ALA A 241 -6.52 22.38 -0.42
N SER A 242 -7.65 23.10 -0.48
CA SER A 242 -7.76 24.40 -1.18
C SER A 242 -7.03 25.55 -0.52
N GLY A 243 -6.80 25.50 0.81
CA GLY A 243 -6.19 26.59 1.60
C GLY A 243 -4.70 26.87 1.29
N TRP A 244 -4.06 26.08 0.43
CA TRP A 244 -2.64 26.22 0.11
C TRP A 244 -2.42 26.94 -1.21
N PRO A 245 -1.40 27.85 -1.30
CA PRO A 245 -1.12 28.63 -2.51
C PRO A 245 -0.72 27.73 -3.69
N GLU A 246 0.10 26.72 -3.43
CA GLU A 246 0.57 25.76 -4.43
C GLU A 246 -0.44 24.62 -4.57
N LYS A 247 -1.00 24.46 -5.76
CA LYS A 247 -1.94 23.39 -6.07
C LYS A 247 -1.17 22.15 -6.57
N SER A 248 -1.49 20.99 -6.02
CA SER A 248 -0.96 19.73 -6.50
C SER A 248 -1.66 19.29 -7.79
N THR A 249 -1.02 18.39 -8.55
CA THR A 249 -1.67 17.75 -9.70
C THR A 249 -2.96 17.04 -9.32
N TYR A 250 -2.98 16.39 -8.15
CA TYR A 250 -4.18 15.72 -7.62
C TYR A 250 -5.32 16.71 -7.33
N TYR A 251 -4.99 17.93 -6.88
CA TYR A 251 -5.99 18.97 -6.66
C TYR A 251 -6.62 19.43 -7.97
N ILE A 252 -5.79 19.69 -8.99
CA ILE A 252 -6.22 20.13 -10.31
C ILE A 252 -7.11 19.05 -10.96
N GLU A 253 -6.71 17.78 -10.84
CA GLU A 253 -7.46 16.66 -11.40
C GLU A 253 -8.80 16.42 -10.68
N ALA A 254 -8.88 16.77 -9.38
CA ALA A 254 -10.09 16.64 -8.57
C ALA A 254 -11.05 17.82 -8.72
N SER A 255 -10.62 18.97 -9.30
CA SER A 255 -11.41 20.20 -9.43
C SER A 255 -12.17 20.24 -10.74
#